data_02f8ae8b306d3592cbc4a0877da23af9
#
_entry.id   02f8ae8b306d3592cbc4a0877da23af9
#
_cell.length_a   1.000
_cell.length_b   1.000
_cell.length_c   1.000
_cell.angle_alpha   90.00
_cell.angle_beta   90.00
_cell.angle_gamma   90.00
#
_symmetry.space_group_name_H-M   'P 1'
#
loop_
_entity.id
_entity.type
_entity.pdbx_description
1 polymer ?
#
loop_
_entity_poly.entity_id
_entity_poly.type
_entity_poly.pdbx_seq_one_letter_code
_entity_poly.pdbx_strand_id
1 'polypeptide(L)'
;YRISLASIGMTTIFFGAIFILIFLYNLLQMKLSNPIELLRGGNTGEREPKTKWIMTIIGILCLAGGYSIALITKEPMAALGKFFIAVILVIIGTYALFMAGSIAFLKMLRNKKSYYYKTRHFTAVSGMIYRMKQNAVGLANICILSTMVLVMVSMTVSLYGGLNDVIVTRFPYEAQITSSGINQKEEGQIEEIIKNTTRKNHTVTTSQIRFHVGRFTTVYNNKTKQLDMMAAGDYSNSNAVDLVMIPLSDYNQTEGKNVKLKENEVLLYHRNHKRTHKKSDTEALKNKKVIQLNSISYKVVDELDRLAIAKADTTSFIDGWYVVVKDSSIITSYLKDIYENSNIYDELKDIMGKYSIVTVLI
;
A
#
# COMPACT_ATOMS: atom_id res chain seq x y z
N TYR A 1 18.14 25.91 -4.99
CA TYR A 1 17.52 25.46 -6.24
C TYR A 1 18.58 25.46 -7.34
N ARG A 2 18.96 24.27 -7.86
CA ARG A 2 19.82 24.16 -9.03
C ARG A 2 18.93 23.87 -10.24
N ILE A 3 18.88 24.81 -11.19
CA ILE A 3 18.19 24.60 -12.47
C ILE A 3 19.06 23.67 -13.31
N SER A 4 18.56 22.50 -13.62
CA SER A 4 19.25 21.51 -14.45
C SER A 4 18.96 21.80 -15.92
N LEU A 5 20.01 22.13 -16.69
CA LEU A 5 19.94 22.28 -18.15
C LEU A 5 19.38 21.04 -18.85
N ALA A 6 19.68 19.84 -18.34
CA ALA A 6 19.14 18.60 -18.85
C ALA A 6 17.61 18.53 -18.71
N SER A 7 17.04 18.99 -17.59
CA SER A 7 15.61 19.02 -17.38
C SER A 7 14.90 19.98 -18.32
N ILE A 8 15.51 21.15 -18.59
CA ILE A 8 14.99 22.11 -19.57
C ILE A 8 15.01 21.49 -20.98
N GLY A 9 16.11 20.86 -21.37
CA GLY A 9 16.23 20.17 -22.65
C GLY A 9 15.17 19.07 -22.83
N MET A 10 15.01 18.19 -21.86
CA MET A 10 13.99 17.14 -21.88
C MET A 10 12.57 17.68 -22.00
N THR A 11 12.25 18.74 -21.24
CA THR A 11 10.94 19.38 -21.27
C THR A 11 10.68 20.00 -22.65
N THR A 12 11.67 20.70 -23.22
CA THR A 12 11.56 21.32 -24.54
C THR A 12 11.36 20.29 -25.65
N ILE A 13 12.09 19.16 -25.60
CA ILE A 13 11.94 18.06 -26.55
C ILE A 13 10.54 17.44 -26.43
N PHE A 14 10.07 17.20 -25.22
CA PHE A 14 8.75 16.60 -24.97
C PHE A 14 7.61 17.49 -25.51
N PHE A 15 7.59 18.76 -25.15
CA PHE A 15 6.58 19.68 -25.68
C PHE A 15 6.74 19.94 -27.17
N GLY A 16 7.96 20.02 -27.69
CA GLY A 16 8.23 20.11 -29.12
C GLY A 16 7.65 18.93 -29.90
N ALA A 17 7.82 17.70 -29.39
CA ALA A 17 7.23 16.52 -30.01
C ALA A 17 5.69 16.57 -30.00
N ILE A 18 5.07 17.04 -28.93
CA ILE A 18 3.60 17.21 -28.87
C ILE A 18 3.14 18.25 -29.90
N PHE A 19 3.80 19.41 -30.00
CA PHE A 19 3.45 20.41 -30.99
C PHE A 19 3.61 19.92 -32.43
N ILE A 20 4.67 19.14 -32.72
CA ILE A 20 4.87 18.54 -34.05
C ILE A 20 3.73 17.54 -34.34
N LEU A 21 3.33 16.69 -33.40
CA LEU A 21 2.21 15.77 -33.58
C LEU A 21 0.89 16.48 -33.85
N ILE A 22 0.59 17.56 -33.11
CA ILE A 22 -0.61 18.37 -33.32
C ILE A 22 -0.56 19.06 -34.70
N PHE A 23 0.59 19.58 -35.09
CA PHE A 23 0.79 20.20 -36.40
C PHE A 23 0.56 19.19 -37.53
N LEU A 24 1.17 18.00 -37.45
CA LEU A 24 0.97 16.94 -38.43
C LEU A 24 -0.48 16.47 -38.52
N TYR A 25 -1.16 16.33 -37.36
CA TYR A 25 -2.56 15.99 -37.31
C TYR A 25 -3.43 17.04 -38.01
N ASN A 26 -3.20 18.34 -37.77
CA ASN A 26 -3.93 19.42 -38.41
C ASN A 26 -3.67 19.47 -39.93
N LEU A 27 -2.41 19.25 -40.35
CA LEU A 27 -2.08 19.18 -41.78
C LEU A 27 -2.79 18.01 -42.48
N LEU A 28 -2.81 16.82 -41.85
CA LEU A 28 -3.54 15.66 -42.37
C LEU A 28 -5.04 15.93 -42.47
N GLN A 29 -5.61 16.59 -41.49
CA GLN A 29 -7.02 16.92 -41.48
C GLN A 29 -7.38 17.95 -42.60
N MET A 30 -6.53 18.94 -42.82
CA MET A 30 -6.69 19.89 -43.91
C MET A 30 -6.58 19.22 -45.30
N LYS A 31 -5.65 18.26 -45.43
CA LYS A 31 -5.42 17.54 -46.70
C LYS A 31 -6.55 16.55 -47.03
N LEU A 32 -7.20 15.99 -46.01
CA LEU A 32 -8.30 15.06 -46.14
C LEU A 32 -9.68 15.71 -46.26
N SER A 33 -9.83 16.96 -45.90
CA SER A 33 -11.11 17.68 -46.01
C SER A 33 -11.25 18.35 -47.38
N ASN A 34 -12.39 18.12 -48.04
CA ASN A 34 -12.70 18.80 -49.30
C ASN A 34 -12.88 20.29 -49.07
N PRO A 35 -12.16 21.17 -49.80
CA PRO A 35 -12.24 22.64 -49.64
C PRO A 35 -13.66 23.19 -49.81
N ILE A 36 -14.49 22.54 -50.63
CA ILE A 36 -15.89 22.92 -50.90
C ILE A 36 -16.76 22.65 -49.66
N GLU A 37 -16.47 21.59 -48.92
CA GLU A 37 -17.22 21.19 -47.71
C GLU A 37 -16.89 22.12 -46.53
N LEU A 38 -15.66 22.58 -46.45
CA LEU A 38 -15.21 23.60 -45.48
C LEU A 38 -15.88 24.96 -45.69
N LEU A 39 -16.03 25.41 -46.94
CA LEU A 39 -16.68 26.69 -47.30
C LEU A 39 -18.22 26.61 -47.13
N ARG A 40 -18.85 25.44 -47.35
CA ARG A 40 -20.28 25.23 -47.15
C ARG A 40 -20.65 24.89 -45.70
N GLY A 41 -19.69 24.51 -44.86
CA GLY A 41 -19.91 24.05 -43.45
C GLY A 41 -20.60 25.10 -42.58
N GLY A 42 -20.42 26.41 -42.88
CA GLY A 42 -21.08 27.48 -42.15
C GLY A 42 -22.60 27.64 -42.41
N ASN A 43 -23.10 27.12 -43.55
CA ASN A 43 -24.51 27.28 -43.95
C ASN A 43 -25.34 25.98 -43.85
N THR A 44 -24.72 24.85 -43.48
CA THR A 44 -25.45 23.63 -43.22
C THR A 44 -25.89 23.58 -41.76
N GLY A 45 -27.21 23.58 -41.52
CA GLY A 45 -27.77 23.43 -40.17
C GLY A 45 -27.20 22.20 -39.43
N GLU A 46 -27.03 22.30 -38.12
CA GLU A 46 -26.47 21.24 -37.30
C GLU A 46 -27.33 19.96 -37.43
N ARG A 47 -26.70 18.88 -37.88
CA ARG A 47 -27.36 17.57 -37.93
C ARG A 47 -27.48 17.00 -36.53
N GLU A 48 -28.65 16.45 -36.22
CA GLU A 48 -28.89 15.77 -34.94
C GLU A 48 -27.88 14.62 -34.71
N PRO A 49 -27.24 14.55 -33.55
CA PRO A 49 -26.25 13.52 -33.27
C PRO A 49 -26.89 12.14 -33.25
N LYS A 50 -26.25 11.19 -33.94
CA LYS A 50 -26.69 9.78 -33.89
C LYS A 50 -26.33 9.18 -32.52
N THR A 51 -27.25 8.43 -31.93
CA THR A 51 -26.98 7.75 -30.65
C THR A 51 -26.08 6.57 -30.88
N LYS A 52 -24.92 6.57 -30.23
CA LYS A 52 -23.93 5.49 -30.28
C LYS A 52 -24.09 4.58 -29.04
N TRP A 53 -25.13 3.74 -29.00
CA TRP A 53 -25.41 2.87 -27.87
C TRP A 53 -24.24 1.97 -27.47
N ILE A 54 -23.54 1.41 -28.46
CA ILE A 54 -22.34 0.57 -28.22
C ILE A 54 -21.32 1.32 -27.42
N MET A 55 -21.04 2.61 -27.78
CA MET A 55 -20.08 3.44 -27.08
C MET A 55 -20.52 3.78 -25.64
N THR A 56 -21.82 3.91 -25.43
CA THR A 56 -22.39 4.11 -24.07
C THR A 56 -22.19 2.86 -23.20
N ILE A 57 -22.45 1.67 -23.75
CA ILE A 57 -22.25 0.41 -23.04
C ILE A 57 -20.77 0.20 -22.70
N ILE A 58 -19.88 0.44 -23.66
CA ILE A 58 -18.42 0.38 -23.42
C ILE A 58 -18.04 1.35 -22.31
N GLY A 59 -18.55 2.58 -22.31
CA GLY A 59 -18.29 3.55 -21.25
C GLY A 59 -18.71 3.06 -19.86
N ILE A 60 -19.88 2.47 -19.74
CA ILE A 60 -20.37 1.88 -18.48
C ILE A 60 -19.48 0.71 -18.04
N LEU A 61 -19.13 -0.19 -18.97
CA LEU A 61 -18.27 -1.33 -18.66
C LEU A 61 -16.86 -0.90 -18.22
N CYS A 62 -16.29 0.12 -18.87
CA CYS A 62 -15.00 0.68 -18.49
C CYS A 62 -15.04 1.28 -17.08
N LEU A 63 -16.07 2.06 -16.75
CA LEU A 63 -16.22 2.60 -15.39
C LEU A 63 -16.43 1.51 -14.36
N ALA A 64 -17.34 0.56 -14.63
CA ALA A 64 -17.57 -0.57 -13.72
C ALA A 64 -16.31 -1.39 -13.51
N GLY A 65 -15.54 -1.65 -14.58
CA GLY A 65 -14.25 -2.33 -14.50
C GLY A 65 -13.22 -1.57 -13.67
N GLY A 66 -13.06 -0.26 -13.91
CA GLY A 66 -12.15 0.58 -13.15
C GLY A 66 -12.48 0.63 -11.65
N TYR A 67 -13.74 0.82 -11.29
CA TYR A 67 -14.20 0.80 -9.90
C TYR A 67 -14.07 -0.59 -9.25
N SER A 68 -14.38 -1.65 -10.00
CA SER A 68 -14.20 -3.02 -9.50
C SER A 68 -12.75 -3.34 -9.17
N ILE A 69 -11.81 -2.94 -10.04
CA ILE A 69 -10.37 -3.09 -9.77
C ILE A 69 -9.97 -2.33 -8.50
N ALA A 70 -10.45 -1.09 -8.33
CA ALA A 70 -10.15 -0.28 -7.16
C ALA A 70 -10.68 -0.89 -5.85
N LEU A 71 -11.90 -1.47 -5.86
CA LEU A 71 -12.53 -2.07 -4.67
C LEU A 71 -11.96 -3.45 -4.32
N ILE A 72 -11.58 -4.24 -5.31
CA ILE A 72 -11.06 -5.61 -5.10
C ILE A 72 -9.59 -5.59 -4.67
N THR A 73 -8.82 -4.58 -5.11
CA THR A 73 -7.38 -4.55 -4.83
C THR A 73 -7.12 -4.07 -3.41
N LYS A 74 -6.66 -4.99 -2.57
CA LYS A 74 -6.39 -4.75 -1.13
C LYS A 74 -4.90 -4.69 -0.80
N GLU A 75 -4.05 -5.22 -1.67
CA GLU A 75 -2.60 -5.29 -1.45
C GLU A 75 -1.91 -4.02 -1.96
N PRO A 76 -1.11 -3.31 -1.12
CA PRO A 76 -0.48 -2.05 -1.50
C PRO A 76 0.45 -2.16 -2.71
N MET A 77 1.25 -3.23 -2.81
CA MET A 77 2.20 -3.40 -3.93
C MET A 77 1.49 -3.77 -5.24
N ALA A 78 0.48 -4.65 -5.19
CA ALA A 78 -0.34 -4.98 -6.34
C ALA A 78 -1.23 -3.80 -6.77
N ALA A 79 -1.60 -2.92 -5.83
CA ALA A 79 -2.38 -1.72 -6.10
C ALA A 79 -1.66 -0.76 -7.04
N LEU A 80 -0.34 -0.58 -6.92
CA LEU A 80 0.45 0.32 -7.77
C LEU A 80 0.32 -0.01 -9.26
N GLY A 81 0.48 -1.29 -9.65
CA GLY A 81 0.35 -1.70 -11.05
C GLY A 81 -1.09 -1.61 -11.57
N LYS A 82 -2.07 -2.04 -10.76
CA LYS A 82 -3.49 -2.04 -11.12
C LYS A 82 -4.10 -0.63 -11.12
N PHE A 83 -3.54 0.30 -10.34
CA PHE A 83 -3.99 1.68 -10.28
C PHE A 83 -3.96 2.37 -11.64
N PHE A 84 -2.86 2.26 -12.37
CA PHE A 84 -2.75 2.89 -13.69
C PHE A 84 -3.80 2.34 -14.68
N ILE A 85 -4.04 1.04 -14.65
CA ILE A 85 -5.07 0.41 -15.49
C ILE A 85 -6.46 0.92 -15.12
N ALA A 86 -6.77 0.99 -13.82
CA ALA A 86 -8.05 1.50 -13.34
C ALA A 86 -8.27 2.97 -13.75
N VAL A 87 -7.25 3.81 -13.60
CA VAL A 87 -7.32 5.24 -14.00
C VAL A 87 -7.57 5.38 -15.50
N ILE A 88 -6.86 4.63 -16.36
CA ILE A 88 -7.07 4.66 -17.81
C ILE A 88 -8.49 4.22 -18.17
N LEU A 89 -9.00 3.15 -17.56
CA LEU A 89 -10.37 2.71 -17.79
C LEU A 89 -11.40 3.77 -17.38
N VAL A 90 -11.21 4.41 -16.23
CA VAL A 90 -12.10 5.49 -15.76
C VAL A 90 -12.07 6.69 -16.71
N ILE A 91 -10.89 7.11 -17.18
CA ILE A 91 -10.77 8.19 -18.16
C ILE A 91 -11.51 7.86 -19.44
N ILE A 92 -11.23 6.69 -20.04
CA ILE A 92 -11.91 6.25 -21.28
C ILE A 92 -13.42 6.15 -21.06
N GLY A 93 -13.86 5.55 -19.96
CA GLY A 93 -15.27 5.45 -19.59
C GLY A 93 -15.96 6.80 -19.47
N THR A 94 -15.29 7.76 -18.81
CA THR A 94 -15.80 9.13 -18.65
C THR A 94 -15.98 9.83 -20.00
N TYR A 95 -14.98 9.79 -20.89
CA TYR A 95 -15.10 10.33 -22.22
C TYR A 95 -16.23 9.67 -23.03
N ALA A 96 -16.32 8.35 -23.01
CA ALA A 96 -17.34 7.62 -23.73
C ALA A 96 -18.75 7.99 -23.23
N LEU A 97 -18.93 8.12 -21.91
CA LEU A 97 -20.23 8.53 -21.34
C LEU A 97 -20.57 9.98 -21.62
N PHE A 98 -19.64 10.90 -21.58
CA PHE A 98 -19.92 12.29 -21.95
C PHE A 98 -20.25 12.42 -23.43
N MET A 99 -19.53 11.74 -24.35
CA MET A 99 -19.75 11.83 -25.79
C MET A 99 -21.00 11.06 -26.29
N ALA A 100 -21.25 9.88 -25.75
CA ALA A 100 -22.32 9.03 -26.24
C ALA A 100 -23.46 8.84 -25.23
N GLY A 101 -23.12 8.64 -23.96
CA GLY A 101 -24.09 8.39 -22.90
C GLY A 101 -25.01 9.57 -22.63
N SER A 102 -24.48 10.79 -22.62
CA SER A 102 -25.29 12.01 -22.43
C SER A 102 -26.31 12.20 -23.55
N ILE A 103 -25.91 11.94 -24.81
CA ILE A 103 -26.82 12.00 -25.96
C ILE A 103 -27.87 10.88 -25.87
N ALA A 104 -27.48 9.66 -25.51
CA ALA A 104 -28.39 8.55 -25.32
C ALA A 104 -29.40 8.85 -24.21
N PHE A 105 -28.96 9.39 -23.08
CA PHE A 105 -29.84 9.77 -21.98
C PHE A 105 -30.82 10.87 -22.36
N LEU A 106 -30.35 11.93 -23.02
CA LEU A 106 -31.24 13.01 -23.47
C LEU A 106 -32.28 12.53 -24.50
N LYS A 107 -31.91 11.62 -25.41
CA LYS A 107 -32.86 11.01 -26.33
C LYS A 107 -33.87 10.07 -25.64
N MET A 108 -33.41 9.36 -24.60
CA MET A 108 -34.33 8.57 -23.78
C MET A 108 -35.34 9.48 -23.04
N LEU A 109 -34.90 10.62 -22.50
CA LEU A 109 -35.81 11.61 -21.91
C LEU A 109 -36.80 12.17 -22.93
N ARG A 110 -36.33 12.48 -24.15
CA ARG A 110 -37.20 12.94 -25.26
C ARG A 110 -38.29 11.93 -25.58
N ASN A 111 -38.00 10.64 -25.57
CA ASN A 111 -38.95 9.59 -25.87
C ASN A 111 -40.04 9.43 -24.78
N LYS A 112 -39.80 9.91 -23.55
CA LYS A 112 -40.82 9.94 -22.51
C LYS A 112 -41.77 11.13 -22.72
N LYS A 113 -42.88 10.91 -23.44
CA LYS A 113 -43.85 11.94 -23.80
C LYS A 113 -44.35 12.76 -22.60
N SER A 114 -44.65 12.12 -21.48
CA SER A 114 -45.12 12.77 -20.24
C SER A 114 -44.12 13.75 -19.63
N TYR A 115 -42.84 13.57 -19.87
CA TYR A 115 -41.76 14.45 -19.38
C TYR A 115 -41.43 15.54 -20.42
N TYR A 116 -41.30 15.13 -21.68
CA TYR A 116 -40.79 15.98 -22.76
C TYR A 116 -41.75 17.10 -23.13
N TYR A 117 -43.09 16.85 -23.21
CA TYR A 117 -44.07 17.84 -23.64
C TYR A 117 -44.41 18.92 -22.59
N LYS A 118 -43.73 18.95 -21.43
CA LYS A 118 -43.82 20.11 -20.54
C LYS A 118 -42.98 21.23 -21.11
N THR A 119 -43.54 22.44 -21.25
CA THR A 119 -42.94 23.60 -21.92
C THR A 119 -41.48 23.88 -21.49
N ARG A 120 -41.21 23.80 -20.21
CA ARG A 120 -39.88 24.00 -19.64
C ARG A 120 -38.88 22.91 -20.03
N HIS A 121 -39.32 21.66 -20.12
CA HIS A 121 -38.47 20.51 -20.45
C HIS A 121 -38.18 20.36 -21.94
N PHE A 122 -39.16 20.74 -22.77
CA PHE A 122 -39.03 20.69 -24.23
C PHE A 122 -37.83 21.51 -24.72
N THR A 123 -37.75 22.79 -24.32
CA THR A 123 -36.70 23.69 -24.74
C THR A 123 -35.32 23.25 -24.19
N ALA A 124 -35.29 22.82 -22.91
CA ALA A 124 -34.05 22.37 -22.27
C ALA A 124 -33.48 21.10 -22.93
N VAL A 125 -34.29 20.06 -23.09
CA VAL A 125 -33.85 18.77 -23.67
C VAL A 125 -33.43 18.93 -25.13
N SER A 126 -34.23 19.65 -25.94
CA SER A 126 -33.88 19.89 -27.34
C SER A 126 -32.60 20.67 -27.51
N GLY A 127 -32.43 21.80 -26.76
CA GLY A 127 -31.21 22.59 -26.80
C GLY A 127 -29.97 21.84 -26.29
N MET A 128 -30.12 20.99 -25.25
CA MET A 128 -29.02 20.21 -24.71
C MET A 128 -28.51 19.13 -25.66
N ILE A 129 -29.35 18.49 -26.45
CA ILE A 129 -28.93 17.44 -27.41
C ILE A 129 -27.88 17.99 -28.38
N TYR A 130 -28.05 19.21 -28.89
CA TYR A 130 -27.12 19.85 -29.81
C TYR A 130 -25.85 20.35 -29.07
N ARG A 131 -26.01 21.01 -27.93
CA ARG A 131 -24.89 21.51 -27.13
C ARG A 131 -23.98 20.39 -26.60
N MET A 132 -24.53 19.26 -26.19
CA MET A 132 -23.73 18.12 -25.74
C MET A 132 -22.86 17.53 -26.82
N LYS A 133 -23.29 17.58 -28.11
CA LYS A 133 -22.45 17.13 -29.22
C LYS A 133 -21.15 17.94 -29.33
N GLN A 134 -21.23 19.25 -29.12
CA GLN A 134 -20.08 20.17 -29.26
C GLN A 134 -19.22 20.20 -27.99
N ASN A 135 -19.85 20.19 -26.81
CA ASN A 135 -19.17 20.48 -25.54
C ASN A 135 -18.84 19.23 -24.72
N ALA A 136 -19.22 18.02 -25.19
CA ALA A 136 -19.04 16.77 -24.45
C ALA A 136 -17.57 16.53 -24.03
N VAL A 137 -16.63 16.79 -24.92
CA VAL A 137 -15.19 16.61 -24.64
C VAL A 137 -14.72 17.63 -23.59
N GLY A 138 -15.13 18.89 -23.74
CA GLY A 138 -14.80 19.94 -22.77
C GLY A 138 -15.35 19.65 -21.38
N LEU A 139 -16.60 19.17 -21.30
CA LEU A 139 -17.22 18.77 -20.02
C LEU A 139 -16.53 17.54 -19.41
N ALA A 140 -16.14 16.57 -20.23
CA ALA A 140 -15.38 15.40 -19.76
C ALA A 140 -14.02 15.84 -19.18
N ASN A 141 -13.30 16.74 -19.85
CA ASN A 141 -12.03 17.30 -19.36
C ASN A 141 -12.22 18.02 -18.02
N ILE A 142 -13.22 18.89 -17.91
CA ILE A 142 -13.53 19.58 -16.65
C ILE A 142 -13.83 18.58 -15.53
N CYS A 143 -14.64 17.56 -15.82
CA CYS A 143 -14.97 16.51 -14.86
C CYS A 143 -13.72 15.76 -14.38
N ILE A 144 -12.87 15.33 -15.30
CA ILE A 144 -11.64 14.58 -14.98
C ILE A 144 -10.67 15.47 -14.17
N LEU A 145 -10.42 16.70 -14.62
CA LEU A 145 -9.52 17.62 -13.92
C LEU A 145 -10.04 18.00 -12.52
N SER A 146 -11.32 18.30 -12.41
CA SER A 146 -11.94 18.62 -11.11
C SER A 146 -11.85 17.44 -10.14
N THR A 147 -12.12 16.23 -10.64
CA THR A 147 -12.03 15.00 -9.83
C THR A 147 -10.57 14.77 -9.40
N MET A 148 -9.60 15.00 -10.29
CA MET A 148 -8.17 14.85 -9.98
C MET A 148 -7.74 15.82 -8.87
N VAL A 149 -8.15 17.09 -8.95
CA VAL A 149 -7.88 18.08 -7.90
C VAL A 149 -8.54 17.69 -6.58
N LEU A 150 -9.81 17.29 -6.60
CA LEU A 150 -10.52 16.86 -5.39
C LEU A 150 -9.87 15.65 -4.74
N VAL A 151 -9.44 14.66 -5.53
CA VAL A 151 -8.72 13.49 -5.02
C VAL A 151 -7.39 13.90 -4.40
N MET A 152 -6.60 14.76 -5.05
CA MET A 152 -5.33 15.25 -4.51
C MET A 152 -5.53 15.99 -3.17
N VAL A 153 -6.49 16.90 -3.10
CA VAL A 153 -6.78 17.66 -1.88
C VAL A 153 -7.26 16.71 -0.77
N SER A 154 -8.21 15.84 -1.08
CA SER A 154 -8.75 14.86 -0.13
C SER A 154 -7.66 13.93 0.41
N MET A 155 -6.79 13.44 -0.46
CA MET A 155 -5.68 12.55 -0.07
C MET A 155 -4.67 13.28 0.81
N THR A 156 -4.34 14.52 0.46
CA THR A 156 -3.42 15.36 1.25
C THR A 156 -3.99 15.65 2.63
N VAL A 157 -5.25 16.05 2.72
CA VAL A 157 -5.92 16.33 4.00
C VAL A 157 -6.03 15.05 4.85
N SER A 158 -6.42 13.92 4.24
CA SER A 158 -6.48 12.64 4.93
C SER A 158 -5.12 12.19 5.45
N LEU A 159 -4.07 12.35 4.64
CA LEU A 159 -2.71 12.00 5.04
C LEU A 159 -2.24 12.87 6.19
N TYR A 160 -2.44 14.19 6.08
CA TYR A 160 -2.04 15.15 7.11
C TYR A 160 -2.82 14.94 8.42
N GLY A 161 -4.14 14.75 8.34
CA GLY A 161 -4.97 14.49 9.51
C GLY A 161 -4.67 13.14 10.18
N GLY A 162 -4.26 12.12 9.38
CA GLY A 162 -3.90 10.80 9.88
C GLY A 162 -2.46 10.66 10.39
N LEU A 163 -1.58 11.63 10.13
CA LEU A 163 -0.15 11.53 10.51
C LEU A 163 0.03 11.34 12.02
N ASN A 164 -0.66 12.11 12.84
CA ASN A 164 -0.58 11.98 14.30
C ASN A 164 -1.04 10.60 14.78
N ASP A 165 -2.14 10.09 14.24
CA ASP A 165 -2.64 8.77 14.61
C ASP A 165 -1.68 7.66 14.19
N VAL A 166 -1.06 7.80 13.02
CA VAL A 166 -0.02 6.87 12.55
C VAL A 166 1.21 6.93 13.43
N ILE A 167 1.70 8.13 13.78
CA ILE A 167 2.87 8.32 14.64
C ILE A 167 2.61 7.72 16.02
N VAL A 168 1.51 8.09 16.68
CA VAL A 168 1.19 7.60 18.03
C VAL A 168 0.93 6.10 18.06
N THR A 169 0.31 5.56 17.01
CA THR A 169 0.04 4.11 16.93
C THR A 169 1.31 3.32 16.63
N ARG A 170 2.20 3.87 15.79
CA ARG A 170 3.40 3.18 15.32
C ARG A 170 4.59 3.37 16.26
N PHE A 171 4.71 4.56 16.84
CA PHE A 171 5.77 4.93 17.77
C PHE A 171 5.13 5.34 19.10
N PRO A 172 4.69 4.36 19.91
CA PRO A 172 4.00 4.63 21.17
C PRO A 172 4.93 5.19 22.25
N TYR A 173 6.21 5.36 21.93
CA TYR A 173 7.24 5.84 22.83
C TYR A 173 7.98 7.04 22.21
N GLU A 174 8.46 7.95 23.03
CA GLU A 174 9.12 9.18 22.58
C GLU A 174 10.46 8.95 21.90
N ALA A 175 11.20 7.92 22.33
CA ALA A 175 12.46 7.53 21.72
C ALA A 175 12.60 6.01 21.63
N GLN A 176 13.19 5.54 20.54
CA GLN A 176 13.52 4.14 20.33
C GLN A 176 14.96 4.05 19.83
N ILE A 177 15.77 3.24 20.50
CA ILE A 177 17.13 2.92 20.08
C ILE A 177 17.13 1.47 19.63
N THR A 178 17.46 1.22 18.38
CA THR A 178 17.57 -0.12 17.80
C THR A 178 18.99 -0.34 17.35
N SER A 179 19.60 -1.43 17.79
CA SER A 179 20.93 -1.83 17.37
C SER A 179 20.95 -3.32 17.05
N SER A 180 21.73 -3.69 16.06
CA SER A 180 21.94 -5.08 15.65
C SER A 180 23.32 -5.54 16.10
N GLY A 181 23.40 -6.70 16.73
CA GLY A 181 24.66 -7.35 16.99
C GLY A 181 25.53 -6.70 18.05
N ILE A 182 24.95 -6.03 19.01
CA ILE A 182 25.73 -5.48 20.14
C ILE A 182 26.04 -6.55 21.18
N ASN A 183 27.21 -6.44 21.78
CA ASN A 183 27.61 -7.26 22.91
C ASN A 183 27.23 -6.57 24.24
N GLN A 184 27.32 -7.32 25.33
CA GLN A 184 26.92 -6.87 26.65
C GLN A 184 27.68 -5.58 27.12
N LYS A 185 28.92 -5.36 26.62
CA LYS A 185 29.69 -4.18 26.91
C LYS A 185 29.15 -2.94 26.19
N GLU A 186 28.81 -3.08 24.91
CA GLU A 186 28.22 -2.02 24.08
C GLU A 186 26.83 -1.64 24.60
N GLU A 187 26.12 -2.60 25.10
CA GLU A 187 24.82 -2.43 25.73
C GLU A 187 24.92 -1.55 26.97
N GLY A 188 25.93 -1.80 27.84
CA GLY A 188 26.24 -0.94 28.99
C GLY A 188 26.64 0.48 28.60
N GLN A 189 27.34 0.65 27.49
CA GLN A 189 27.70 1.99 26.98
C GLN A 189 26.45 2.77 26.51
N ILE A 190 25.50 2.11 25.83
CA ILE A 190 24.23 2.73 25.43
C ILE A 190 23.46 3.21 26.66
N GLU A 191 23.36 2.38 27.68
CA GLU A 191 22.68 2.72 28.94
C GLU A 191 23.34 3.92 29.64
N GLU A 192 24.66 3.99 29.67
CA GLU A 192 25.41 5.12 30.20
C GLU A 192 25.15 6.41 29.38
N ILE A 193 25.16 6.33 28.06
CA ILE A 193 24.83 7.45 27.17
C ILE A 193 23.44 7.99 27.45
N ILE A 194 22.45 7.10 27.56
CA ILE A 194 21.06 7.48 27.87
C ILE A 194 21.01 8.23 29.21
N LYS A 195 21.62 7.65 30.24
CA LYS A 195 21.65 8.22 31.58
C LYS A 195 22.33 9.60 31.63
N ASN A 196 23.44 9.74 30.91
CA ASN A 196 24.17 11.01 30.83
C ASN A 196 23.38 12.06 30.04
N THR A 197 22.72 11.66 28.95
CA THR A 197 21.92 12.56 28.11
C THR A 197 20.66 13.04 28.84
N THR A 198 19.95 12.16 29.54
CA THR A 198 18.75 12.52 30.33
C THR A 198 19.15 13.47 31.47
N ARG A 199 20.28 13.20 32.15
CA ARG A 199 20.80 14.10 33.20
C ARG A 199 21.17 15.47 32.66
N LYS A 200 21.89 15.52 31.53
CA LYS A 200 22.31 16.77 30.88
C LYS A 200 21.15 17.65 30.45
N ASN A 201 20.08 17.04 29.98
CA ASN A 201 18.89 17.76 29.51
C ASN A 201 17.81 17.94 30.57
N HIS A 202 18.09 17.62 31.85
CA HIS A 202 17.13 17.70 32.95
C HIS A 202 15.81 16.98 32.68
N THR A 203 15.86 15.89 31.92
CA THR A 203 14.71 15.05 31.60
C THR A 203 14.69 13.81 32.47
N VAL A 204 13.49 13.22 32.64
CA VAL A 204 13.30 12.01 33.44
C VAL A 204 12.75 10.91 32.56
N THR A 205 13.39 9.76 32.58
CA THR A 205 12.86 8.56 31.94
C THR A 205 11.69 8.03 32.75
N THR A 206 10.48 8.09 32.20
CA THR A 206 9.26 7.63 32.88
C THR A 206 9.13 6.11 32.82
N SER A 207 9.47 5.52 31.68
CA SER A 207 9.45 4.09 31.48
C SER A 207 10.51 3.67 30.46
N GLN A 208 11.15 2.53 30.68
CA GLN A 208 12.13 1.97 29.77
C GLN A 208 11.80 0.50 29.57
N ILE A 209 11.64 0.11 28.31
CA ILE A 209 11.44 -1.28 27.91
C ILE A 209 12.67 -1.73 27.12
N ARG A 210 13.30 -2.80 27.56
CA ARG A 210 14.46 -3.40 26.94
C ARG A 210 14.18 -4.83 26.60
N PHE A 211 14.49 -5.22 25.38
CA PHE A 211 14.27 -6.58 24.92
C PHE A 211 15.17 -6.96 23.75
N HIS A 212 15.41 -8.24 23.61
CA HIS A 212 16.14 -8.83 22.48
C HIS A 212 15.15 -9.59 21.59
N VAL A 213 15.34 -9.51 20.29
CA VAL A 213 14.52 -10.25 19.33
C VAL A 213 15.36 -10.86 18.23
N GLY A 214 15.01 -12.06 17.83
CA GLY A 214 15.45 -12.67 16.57
C GLY A 214 14.33 -12.56 15.54
N ARG A 215 14.65 -12.05 14.35
CA ARG A 215 13.68 -11.89 13.27
C ARG A 215 13.95 -12.85 12.14
N PHE A 216 12.86 -13.42 11.65
CA PHE A 216 12.87 -14.37 10.54
C PHE A 216 11.68 -14.10 9.64
N THR A 217 11.85 -14.34 8.36
CA THR A 217 10.74 -14.47 7.42
C THR A 217 10.39 -15.95 7.32
N THR A 218 9.12 -16.29 7.37
CA THR A 218 8.68 -17.70 7.31
C THR A 218 7.62 -17.88 6.24
N VAL A 219 7.59 -19.08 5.66
CA VAL A 219 6.54 -19.50 4.73
C VAL A 219 5.91 -20.79 5.28
N TYR A 220 4.58 -20.77 5.38
CA TYR A 220 3.87 -21.98 5.79
C TYR A 220 3.78 -22.99 4.65
N ASN A 221 4.37 -24.15 4.87
CA ASN A 221 4.35 -25.26 3.92
C ASN A 221 3.13 -26.15 4.17
N ASN A 222 2.15 -26.05 3.29
CA ASN A 222 0.89 -26.80 3.40
C ASN A 222 1.07 -28.33 3.32
N LYS A 223 2.15 -28.81 2.69
CA LYS A 223 2.42 -30.26 2.55
C LYS A 223 3.01 -30.84 3.83
N THR A 224 4.03 -30.18 4.38
CA THR A 224 4.74 -30.64 5.59
C THR A 224 4.09 -30.11 6.88
N LYS A 225 3.16 -29.13 6.78
CA LYS A 225 2.51 -28.44 7.90
C LYS A 225 3.48 -27.74 8.86
N GLN A 226 4.63 -27.33 8.35
CA GLN A 226 5.68 -26.63 9.09
C GLN A 226 5.90 -25.24 8.56
N LEU A 227 6.54 -24.39 9.36
CA LEU A 227 7.05 -23.09 8.97
C LEU A 227 8.51 -23.26 8.52
N ASP A 228 8.74 -23.03 7.26
CA ASP A 228 10.08 -22.98 6.70
C ASP A 228 10.63 -21.56 6.94
N MET A 229 11.74 -21.46 7.67
CA MET A 229 12.34 -20.18 8.06
C MET A 229 13.36 -19.74 7.03
N MET A 230 13.35 -18.46 6.73
CA MET A 230 14.25 -17.78 5.80
C MET A 230 14.88 -16.56 6.46
N ALA A 231 15.86 -15.97 5.78
CA ALA A 231 16.46 -14.71 6.23
C ALA A 231 15.42 -13.60 6.36
N ALA A 232 15.58 -12.72 7.34
CA ALA A 232 14.68 -11.59 7.54
C ALA A 232 14.64 -10.69 6.29
N GLY A 233 13.44 -10.34 5.86
CA GLY A 233 13.25 -9.48 4.69
C GLY A 233 13.17 -10.23 3.35
N ASP A 234 13.26 -11.54 3.32
CA ASP A 234 13.00 -12.32 2.11
C ASP A 234 11.50 -12.54 1.90
N TYR A 235 10.90 -11.66 1.13
CA TYR A 235 9.47 -11.70 0.75
C TYR A 235 9.28 -12.14 -0.71
N SER A 236 10.18 -12.95 -1.24
CA SER A 236 10.07 -13.52 -2.60
C SER A 236 8.80 -14.36 -2.77
N ASN A 237 8.30 -14.93 -1.66
CA ASN A 237 7.03 -15.66 -1.64
C ASN A 237 5.90 -14.75 -1.13
N SER A 238 4.78 -14.69 -1.87
CA SER A 238 3.60 -13.88 -1.51
C SER A 238 2.92 -14.29 -0.20
N ASN A 239 3.24 -15.48 0.33
CA ASN A 239 2.72 -16.03 1.58
C ASN A 239 3.73 -15.94 2.73
N ALA A 240 4.77 -15.13 2.57
CA ALA A 240 5.75 -14.92 3.61
C ALA A 240 5.16 -14.13 4.79
N VAL A 241 5.46 -14.57 6.00
CA VAL A 241 4.99 -14.02 7.28
C VAL A 241 6.19 -13.78 8.18
N ASP A 242 6.18 -12.66 8.90
CA ASP A 242 7.22 -12.39 9.88
C ASP A 242 7.07 -13.29 11.10
N LEU A 243 8.20 -13.84 11.56
CA LEU A 243 8.34 -14.55 12.81
C LEU A 243 9.38 -13.83 13.68
N VAL A 244 8.96 -13.42 14.86
CA VAL A 244 9.81 -12.77 15.85
C VAL A 244 9.97 -13.67 17.05
N MET A 245 11.19 -14.09 17.32
CA MET A 245 11.51 -14.88 18.52
C MET A 245 12.00 -13.98 19.65
N ILE A 246 11.51 -14.25 20.86
CA ILE A 246 11.81 -13.47 22.06
C ILE A 246 12.30 -14.43 23.14
N PRO A 247 13.41 -14.14 23.85
CA PRO A 247 13.82 -14.91 25.03
C PRO A 247 12.81 -14.79 26.16
N LEU A 248 12.61 -15.86 26.90
CA LEU A 248 11.71 -15.90 28.06
C LEU A 248 12.11 -14.94 29.18
N SER A 249 13.41 -14.67 29.32
CA SER A 249 13.94 -13.65 30.25
C SER A 249 13.30 -12.29 30.00
N ASP A 250 13.33 -11.85 28.74
CA ASP A 250 12.84 -10.54 28.33
C ASP A 250 11.31 -10.44 28.42
N TYR A 251 10.62 -11.54 28.07
CA TYR A 251 9.19 -11.64 28.28
C TYR A 251 8.81 -11.49 29.76
N ASN A 252 9.45 -12.24 30.63
CA ASN A 252 9.17 -12.20 32.05
C ASN A 252 9.49 -10.81 32.66
N GLN A 253 10.60 -10.22 32.26
CA GLN A 253 10.99 -8.88 32.71
C GLN A 253 9.98 -7.81 32.25
N THR A 254 9.57 -7.86 30.98
CA THR A 254 8.69 -6.83 30.39
C THR A 254 7.23 -6.95 30.86
N GLU A 255 6.73 -8.19 31.02
CA GLU A 255 5.36 -8.42 31.46
C GLU A 255 5.21 -8.52 32.98
N GLY A 256 6.33 -8.46 33.74
CA GLY A 256 6.33 -8.64 35.20
C GLY A 256 5.86 -10.02 35.64
N LYS A 257 6.13 -11.06 34.82
CA LYS A 257 5.71 -12.44 35.04
C LYS A 257 6.90 -13.31 35.40
N ASN A 258 6.62 -14.51 35.90
CA ASN A 258 7.63 -15.53 36.19
C ASN A 258 7.23 -16.87 35.58
N VAL A 259 7.04 -16.87 34.26
CA VAL A 259 6.71 -18.07 33.51
C VAL A 259 7.96 -18.93 33.35
N LYS A 260 7.80 -20.26 33.37
CA LYS A 260 8.87 -21.21 33.11
C LYS A 260 8.48 -22.07 31.90
N LEU A 261 9.39 -22.22 30.95
CA LEU A 261 9.24 -23.05 29.75
C LEU A 261 10.32 -24.12 29.70
N LYS A 262 9.96 -25.28 29.21
CA LYS A 262 10.91 -26.35 28.85
C LYS A 262 11.53 -26.01 27.48
N GLU A 263 12.55 -26.79 27.08
CA GLU A 263 13.27 -26.52 25.82
C GLU A 263 12.38 -26.54 24.58
N ASN A 264 11.38 -27.39 24.55
CA ASN A 264 10.47 -27.56 23.43
C ASN A 264 9.08 -26.93 23.69
N GLU A 265 8.99 -25.98 24.62
CA GLU A 265 7.75 -25.28 24.96
C GLU A 265 7.87 -23.81 24.56
N VAL A 266 6.79 -23.25 24.01
CA VAL A 266 6.72 -21.88 23.56
C VAL A 266 5.40 -21.22 23.93
N LEU A 267 5.41 -19.87 24.04
CA LEU A 267 4.21 -19.06 24.01
C LEU A 267 4.08 -18.42 22.65
N LEU A 268 2.85 -18.29 22.17
CA LEU A 268 2.55 -17.66 20.89
C LEU A 268 1.79 -16.36 21.10
N TYR A 269 2.09 -15.37 20.28
CA TYR A 269 1.29 -14.16 20.13
C TYR A 269 1.14 -13.83 18.65
N HIS A 270 -0.06 -13.59 18.21
CA HIS A 270 -0.35 -13.16 16.84
C HIS A 270 -0.61 -11.66 16.79
N ARG A 271 0.29 -10.94 16.12
CA ARG A 271 0.09 -9.52 15.83
C ARG A 271 -0.68 -9.37 14.53
N ASN A 272 -1.96 -9.01 14.65
CA ASN A 272 -2.84 -8.77 13.51
C ASN A 272 -2.93 -7.26 13.26
N HIS A 273 -2.39 -6.80 12.15
CA HIS A 273 -2.64 -5.45 11.65
C HIS A 273 -3.96 -5.47 10.88
N LYS A 274 -4.97 -4.77 11.38
CA LYS A 274 -6.32 -4.68 10.78
C LYS A 274 -6.37 -4.29 9.28
N ARG A 275 -5.23 -4.12 8.63
CA ARG A 275 -5.07 -3.66 7.25
C ARG A 275 -4.80 -4.76 6.22
N THR A 276 -4.38 -5.93 6.62
CA THR A 276 -4.15 -7.05 5.70
C THR A 276 -5.36 -7.97 5.71
N HIS A 277 -6.20 -7.85 4.69
CA HIS A 277 -7.42 -8.66 4.52
C HIS A 277 -7.19 -10.00 3.81
N LYS A 278 -5.96 -10.46 3.68
CA LYS A 278 -5.77 -11.87 3.33
C LYS A 278 -6.04 -12.69 4.59
N LYS A 279 -7.02 -13.56 4.56
CA LYS A 279 -7.02 -14.85 5.25
C LYS A 279 -5.87 -15.66 4.65
N SER A 280 -4.68 -15.14 4.74
CA SER A 280 -3.48 -15.82 4.31
C SER A 280 -3.04 -16.70 5.48
N ASP A 281 -2.08 -17.50 5.24
CA ASP A 281 -1.42 -18.43 6.13
C ASP A 281 -1.00 -17.86 7.52
N THR A 282 -1.28 -16.58 7.77
CA THR A 282 -1.18 -15.93 9.08
C THR A 282 -2.07 -16.57 10.15
N GLU A 283 -3.19 -17.20 9.77
CA GLU A 283 -3.99 -18.01 10.71
C GLU A 283 -3.45 -19.45 10.86
N ALA A 284 -2.39 -19.79 10.13
CA ALA A 284 -1.87 -21.16 10.10
C ALA A 284 -1.42 -21.72 11.45
N LEU A 285 -1.00 -20.85 12.38
CA LEU A 285 -0.57 -21.25 13.74
C LEU A 285 -1.64 -21.07 14.80
N LYS A 286 -2.73 -20.39 14.51
CA LYS A 286 -3.78 -20.08 15.46
C LYS A 286 -4.42 -21.37 16.01
N ASN A 287 -4.58 -21.43 17.34
CA ASN A 287 -5.14 -22.57 18.06
C ASN A 287 -4.37 -23.89 17.87
N LYS A 288 -3.13 -23.88 17.43
CA LYS A 288 -2.32 -25.09 17.34
C LYS A 288 -1.66 -25.41 18.68
N LYS A 289 -1.75 -26.66 19.08
CA LYS A 289 -1.07 -27.17 20.28
C LYS A 289 0.41 -27.49 20.04
N VAL A 290 0.80 -27.68 18.80
CA VAL A 290 2.17 -27.96 18.38
C VAL A 290 2.46 -27.19 17.10
N ILE A 291 3.60 -26.53 17.06
CA ILE A 291 4.13 -25.85 15.88
C ILE A 291 5.44 -26.50 15.46
N GLN A 292 5.68 -26.53 14.16
CA GLN A 292 6.95 -27.00 13.60
C GLN A 292 7.67 -25.84 12.95
N LEU A 293 8.86 -25.54 13.46
CA LEU A 293 9.77 -24.53 12.91
C LEU A 293 10.95 -25.27 12.28
N ASN A 294 11.06 -25.22 10.97
CA ASN A 294 11.92 -26.10 10.19
C ASN A 294 11.63 -27.58 10.57
N SER A 295 12.59 -28.26 11.17
CA SER A 295 12.44 -29.68 11.57
C SER A 295 12.19 -29.88 13.08
N ILE A 296 12.08 -28.80 13.86
CA ILE A 296 11.93 -28.87 15.31
C ILE A 296 10.46 -28.62 15.69
N SER A 297 9.93 -29.50 16.53
CA SER A 297 8.55 -29.41 17.04
C SER A 297 8.53 -28.73 18.40
N TYR A 298 7.71 -27.70 18.54
CA TYR A 298 7.48 -26.99 19.79
C TYR A 298 6.04 -27.16 20.25
N LYS A 299 5.86 -27.43 21.52
CA LYS A 299 4.56 -27.45 22.17
C LYS A 299 4.15 -26.03 22.55
N VAL A 300 3.00 -25.60 22.09
CA VAL A 300 2.41 -24.33 22.50
C VAL A 300 1.77 -24.50 23.86
N VAL A 301 2.29 -23.77 24.84
CA VAL A 301 1.80 -23.79 26.22
C VAL A 301 0.61 -22.85 26.35
N ASP A 302 0.70 -21.68 25.74
CA ASP A 302 -0.35 -20.66 25.78
C ASP A 302 -0.29 -19.77 24.54
N GLU A 303 -1.46 -19.25 24.14
CA GLU A 303 -1.58 -18.23 23.10
C GLU A 303 -1.98 -16.92 23.79
N LEU A 304 -1.10 -15.93 23.69
CA LEU A 304 -1.20 -14.68 24.41
C LEU A 304 -2.19 -13.71 23.72
N ASP A 305 -3.05 -13.06 24.47
CA ASP A 305 -3.95 -12.03 23.97
C ASP A 305 -3.23 -10.68 23.77
N ARG A 306 -2.16 -10.44 24.51
CA ARG A 306 -1.35 -9.23 24.45
C ARG A 306 0.11 -9.51 24.72
N LEU A 307 0.97 -8.72 24.10
CA LEU A 307 2.40 -8.78 24.31
C LEU A 307 2.98 -7.35 24.25
N ALA A 308 3.52 -6.87 25.35
CA ALA A 308 4.06 -5.50 25.44
C ALA A 308 5.23 -5.29 24.48
N ILE A 309 6.11 -6.28 24.34
CA ILE A 309 7.22 -6.26 23.38
C ILE A 309 6.70 -6.10 21.94
N ALA A 310 5.64 -6.80 21.56
CA ALA A 310 5.07 -6.65 20.22
C ALA A 310 4.49 -5.25 19.98
N LYS A 311 3.98 -4.58 21.02
CA LYS A 311 3.54 -3.19 20.93
C LYS A 311 4.74 -2.24 20.84
N ALA A 312 5.82 -2.53 21.55
CA ALA A 312 7.05 -1.74 21.56
C ALA A 312 7.89 -1.94 20.28
N ASP A 313 7.76 -3.09 19.64
CA ASP A 313 8.46 -3.41 18.41
C ASP A 313 7.87 -2.70 17.20
N THR A 314 8.46 -1.57 16.85
CA THR A 314 8.04 -0.72 15.73
C THR A 314 8.70 -1.12 14.40
N THR A 315 9.61 -2.08 14.42
CA THR A 315 10.37 -2.48 13.23
C THR A 315 9.67 -3.52 12.36
N SER A 316 8.66 -4.24 12.89
CA SER A 316 7.81 -5.13 12.11
C SER A 316 6.60 -4.37 11.53
N PHE A 317 6.47 -4.42 10.20
CA PHE A 317 5.45 -3.69 9.44
C PHE A 317 4.29 -4.57 8.97
N ILE A 318 4.43 -5.88 9.12
CA ILE A 318 3.56 -6.89 8.54
C ILE A 318 2.90 -7.68 9.68
N ASP A 319 1.79 -8.35 9.39
CA ASP A 319 1.22 -9.34 10.28
C ASP A 319 2.25 -10.43 10.54
N GLY A 320 2.43 -10.78 11.78
CA GLY A 320 3.48 -11.69 12.17
C GLY A 320 3.20 -12.44 13.48
N TRP A 321 3.96 -13.48 13.69
CA TRP A 321 3.92 -14.27 14.90
C TRP A 321 5.09 -13.92 15.80
N TYR A 322 4.81 -13.76 17.08
CA TYR A 322 5.80 -13.64 18.12
C TYR A 322 5.83 -14.96 18.88
N VAL A 323 7.02 -15.53 19.01
CA VAL A 323 7.28 -16.80 19.67
C VAL A 323 8.22 -16.55 20.84
N VAL A 324 7.73 -16.75 22.07
CA VAL A 324 8.58 -16.70 23.24
C VAL A 324 9.23 -18.06 23.43
N VAL A 325 10.56 -18.11 23.37
CA VAL A 325 11.39 -19.30 23.51
C VAL A 325 12.12 -19.28 24.84
N LYS A 326 12.57 -20.47 25.33
CA LYS A 326 13.21 -20.63 26.65
C LYS A 326 14.40 -19.69 26.85
N ASP A 327 15.32 -19.62 25.88
CA ASP A 327 16.50 -18.77 25.96
C ASP A 327 16.98 -18.30 24.58
N SER A 328 17.95 -17.39 24.57
CA SER A 328 18.52 -16.80 23.36
C SER A 328 19.37 -17.77 22.54
N SER A 329 19.81 -18.88 23.09
CA SER A 329 20.63 -19.87 22.37
C SER A 329 19.84 -20.52 21.24
N ILE A 330 18.53 -20.71 21.44
CA ILE A 330 17.61 -21.21 20.41
C ILE A 330 17.56 -20.26 19.22
N ILE A 331 17.45 -18.96 19.50
CA ILE A 331 17.43 -17.91 18.47
C ILE A 331 18.74 -17.91 17.69
N THR A 332 19.86 -18.00 18.38
CA THR A 332 21.20 -18.04 17.79
C THR A 332 21.38 -19.24 16.86
N SER A 333 20.90 -20.42 17.29
CA SER A 333 21.02 -21.62 16.46
C SER A 333 20.27 -21.50 15.13
N TYR A 334 19.04 -20.95 15.13
CA TYR A 334 18.29 -20.71 13.90
C TYR A 334 18.95 -19.69 13.00
N LEU A 335 19.46 -18.58 13.56
CA LEU A 335 20.16 -17.57 12.78
C LEU A 335 21.41 -18.16 12.12
N LYS A 336 22.19 -18.93 12.86
CA LYS A 336 23.38 -19.59 12.35
C LYS A 336 23.03 -20.55 11.21
N ASP A 337 22.02 -21.38 11.39
CA ASP A 337 21.58 -22.38 10.41
C ASP A 337 21.13 -21.71 9.08
N ILE A 338 20.38 -20.63 9.17
CA ILE A 338 19.88 -19.89 7.99
C ILE A 338 21.01 -19.18 7.27
N TYR A 339 21.92 -18.54 7.98
CA TYR A 339 22.97 -17.72 7.37
C TYR A 339 24.20 -18.51 6.96
N GLU A 340 24.54 -19.63 7.62
CA GLU A 340 25.61 -20.52 7.16
C GLU A 340 25.25 -21.25 5.86
N ASN A 341 23.96 -21.49 5.64
CA ASN A 341 23.46 -22.12 4.40
C ASN A 341 23.18 -21.12 3.25
N SER A 342 23.34 -19.82 3.48
CA SER A 342 23.19 -18.80 2.44
C SER A 342 24.55 -18.37 1.88
N ASN A 343 24.66 -18.23 0.54
CA ASN A 343 25.86 -17.69 -0.12
C ASN A 343 26.20 -16.24 0.26
N ILE A 344 25.41 -15.63 1.14
CA ILE A 344 25.55 -14.25 1.65
C ILE A 344 26.37 -14.24 2.95
N TYR A 345 26.72 -15.41 3.48
CA TYR A 345 27.32 -15.59 4.79
C TYR A 345 28.66 -14.86 5.00
N ASP A 346 29.51 -14.80 3.96
CA ASP A 346 30.86 -14.23 4.10
C ASP A 346 30.85 -12.69 4.24
N GLU A 347 29.92 -11.98 3.62
CA GLU A 347 29.80 -10.52 3.76
C GLU A 347 29.03 -10.08 5.03
N LEU A 348 28.14 -10.95 5.52
CA LEU A 348 27.28 -10.64 6.68
C LEU A 348 27.82 -11.19 8.00
N LYS A 349 28.87 -12.01 7.99
CA LYS A 349 29.43 -12.68 9.16
C LYS A 349 29.85 -11.71 10.26
N ASP A 350 30.42 -10.56 9.90
CA ASP A 350 30.81 -9.52 10.87
C ASP A 350 29.61 -8.70 11.39
N ILE A 351 28.55 -8.61 10.61
CA ILE A 351 27.35 -7.81 10.95
C ILE A 351 26.32 -8.66 11.70
N MET A 352 26.19 -9.94 11.36
CA MET A 352 25.10 -10.82 11.82
C MET A 352 25.53 -11.94 12.78
N GLY A 353 26.80 -12.11 13.07
CA GLY A 353 27.28 -12.97 14.17
C GLY A 353 26.77 -12.56 15.55
N LYS A 354 26.02 -11.48 15.60
CA LYS A 354 25.50 -10.84 16.78
C LYS A 354 24.02 -10.46 16.51
N TYR A 355 23.12 -11.25 16.98
CA TYR A 355 21.68 -11.20 16.67
C TYR A 355 20.86 -10.42 17.70
N SER A 356 21.42 -9.56 18.50
CA SER A 356 20.61 -8.79 19.43
C SER A 356 20.15 -7.47 18.82
N ILE A 357 18.85 -7.27 18.72
CA ILE A 357 18.26 -5.96 18.56
C ILE A 357 17.89 -5.49 19.95
N VAL A 358 18.65 -4.55 20.50
CA VAL A 358 18.29 -3.89 21.74
C VAL A 358 17.42 -2.70 21.39
N THR A 359 16.17 -2.73 21.83
CA THR A 359 15.29 -1.58 21.74
C THR A 359 15.17 -0.97 23.12
N VAL A 360 15.75 0.19 23.28
CA VAL A 360 15.60 1.00 24.49
C VAL A 360 14.57 2.08 24.19
N LEU A 361 13.49 2.10 24.96
CA LEU A 361 12.42 3.07 24.82
C LEU A 361 12.51 4.03 26.01
N ILE A 362 12.67 5.28 25.71
CA ILE A 362 12.76 6.35 26.71
C ILE A 362 11.44 7.10 26.72
#